data_b7cdf00eecb75366074f97546cf40e26
#
_entry.id   b7cdf00eecb75366074f97546cf40e26
#
_cell.length_a   1.000
_cell.length_b   1.000
_cell.length_c   1.000
_cell.angle_alpha   90.00
_cell.angle_beta   90.00
_cell.angle_gamma   90.00
#
_symmetry.space_group_name_H-M   'P 1'
#
loop_
_entity.id
_entity.type
_entity.pdbx_description
1 polymer ?
#
loop_
_entity_poly.entity_id
_entity_poly.type
_entity_poly.pdbx_seq_one_letter_code
_entity_poly.pdbx_strand_id
1 'polypeptide(L)'
;MIRNIILDMGNVLLDYNPEVILEKTLDNEEDRQIIRRELFGGPEWVQGDLGIIKNSERFDGVSQRVPSRLHPALKECVENWDICMVPVEGAVDFCREIKARGYGMYVLSNACNLFYEYFPKYFPFGSYRN
;
A
#
# COMPACT_ATOMS: atom_id res chain seq x y z
N MET A 1 -3.04 -33.69 8.28
CA MET A 1 -4.10 -32.69 8.48
C MET A 1 -3.50 -31.29 8.34
N ILE A 2 -4.14 -30.44 7.56
CA ILE A 2 -3.73 -29.04 7.41
C ILE A 2 -4.11 -28.29 8.69
N ARG A 3 -3.15 -27.57 9.28
CA ARG A 3 -3.36 -26.79 10.50
C ARG A 3 -3.10 -25.29 10.29
N ASN A 4 -2.31 -24.94 9.29
CA ASN A 4 -1.87 -23.58 9.04
C ASN A 4 -2.11 -23.22 7.58
N ILE A 5 -2.49 -21.96 7.35
CA ILE A 5 -2.69 -21.39 6.02
C ILE A 5 -1.78 -20.18 5.91
N ILE A 6 -0.99 -20.16 4.85
CA ILE A 6 -0.10 -19.05 4.52
C ILE A 6 -0.71 -18.31 3.33
N LEU A 7 -0.90 -17.01 3.48
CA LEU A 7 -1.53 -16.14 2.49
C LEU A 7 -0.53 -15.11 1.97
N ASP A 8 -0.52 -14.90 0.66
CA ASP A 8 0.10 -13.73 0.08
C ASP A 8 -0.80 -12.51 0.29
N MET A 9 -0.22 -11.31 0.29
CA MET A 9 -0.96 -10.07 0.50
C MET A 9 -1.44 -9.45 -0.81
N GLY A 10 -0.50 -9.14 -1.71
CA GLY A 10 -0.79 -8.43 -2.95
C GLY A 10 -1.70 -9.21 -3.89
N ASN A 11 -2.81 -8.63 -4.31
CA ASN A 11 -3.83 -9.20 -5.19
C ASN A 11 -4.52 -10.46 -4.62
N VAL A 12 -4.26 -10.82 -3.38
CA VAL A 12 -4.91 -11.92 -2.66
C VAL A 12 -5.76 -11.38 -1.52
N LEU A 13 -5.16 -10.63 -0.61
CA LEU A 13 -5.86 -10.00 0.51
C LEU A 13 -6.14 -8.51 0.25
N LEU A 14 -5.19 -7.82 -0.36
CA LEU A 14 -5.29 -6.39 -0.68
C LEU A 14 -4.97 -6.14 -2.14
N ASP A 15 -5.82 -5.37 -2.81
CA ASP A 15 -5.52 -4.75 -4.09
C ASP A 15 -4.79 -3.43 -3.86
N TYR A 16 -3.88 -3.10 -4.77
CA TYR A 16 -3.19 -1.81 -4.79
C TYR A 16 -3.70 -0.98 -5.98
N ASN A 17 -4.34 0.15 -5.67
CA ASN A 17 -4.88 1.03 -6.70
C ASN A 17 -4.47 2.49 -6.42
N PRO A 18 -3.42 3.02 -7.09
CA PRO A 18 -2.97 4.38 -6.89
C PRO A 18 -4.01 5.43 -7.30
N GLU A 19 -4.99 5.08 -8.12
CA GLU A 19 -6.05 6.02 -8.53
C GLU A 19 -6.85 6.54 -7.33
N VAL A 20 -6.97 5.77 -6.26
CA VAL A 20 -7.70 6.18 -5.05
C VAL A 20 -7.15 7.49 -4.49
N ILE A 21 -5.83 7.61 -4.32
CA ILE A 21 -5.23 8.84 -3.80
C ILE A 21 -5.10 9.93 -4.86
N LEU A 22 -4.86 9.56 -6.11
CA LEU A 22 -4.77 10.51 -7.20
C LEU A 22 -6.08 11.25 -7.43
N GLU A 23 -7.20 10.55 -7.43
CA GLU A 23 -8.53 11.15 -7.58
C GLU A 23 -8.93 12.00 -6.37
N LYS A 24 -8.49 11.59 -5.18
CA LYS A 24 -8.73 12.36 -3.96
C LYS A 24 -7.96 13.68 -3.91
N THR A 25 -6.75 13.70 -4.48
CA THR A 25 -5.80 14.81 -4.31
C THR A 25 -5.75 15.79 -5.48
N LEU A 26 -6.13 15.34 -6.69
CA LEU A 26 -5.95 16.08 -7.93
C LEU A 26 -7.23 16.11 -8.75
N ASP A 27 -7.57 17.30 -9.27
CA ASP A 27 -8.85 17.54 -9.93
C ASP A 27 -8.85 17.19 -11.43
N ASN A 28 -7.68 17.09 -12.06
CA ASN A 28 -7.59 16.84 -13.49
C ASN A 28 -6.65 15.71 -13.85
N GLU A 29 -6.91 15.07 -14.99
CA GLU A 29 -6.17 13.88 -15.43
C GLU A 29 -4.72 14.19 -15.83
N GLU A 30 -4.45 15.38 -16.35
CA GLU A 30 -3.09 15.76 -16.73
C GLU A 30 -2.15 15.75 -15.51
N ASP A 31 -2.58 16.34 -14.42
CA ASP A 31 -1.83 16.37 -13.16
C ASP A 31 -1.71 14.98 -12.53
N ARG A 32 -2.78 14.18 -12.60
CA ARG A 32 -2.75 12.78 -12.14
C ARG A 32 -1.72 11.96 -12.92
N GLN A 33 -1.62 12.15 -14.24
CA GLN A 33 -0.62 11.47 -15.06
C GLN A 33 0.80 11.80 -14.64
N ILE A 34 1.08 13.06 -14.29
CA ILE A 34 2.41 13.48 -13.83
C ILE A 34 2.77 12.71 -12.54
N ILE A 35 1.91 12.75 -11.54
CA ILE A 35 2.18 12.05 -10.26
C ILE A 35 2.21 10.53 -10.46
N ARG A 36 1.31 9.98 -11.26
CA ARG A 36 1.29 8.54 -11.56
C ARG A 36 2.60 8.08 -12.16
N ARG A 37 3.13 8.81 -13.13
CA ARG A 37 4.39 8.48 -13.81
C ARG A 37 5.61 8.70 -12.91
N GLU A 38 5.69 9.84 -12.26
CA GLU A 38 6.90 10.25 -11.54
C GLU A 38 7.00 9.64 -10.14
N LEU A 39 5.90 9.47 -9.43
CA LEU A 39 5.88 8.86 -8.11
C LEU A 39 5.68 7.34 -8.19
N PHE A 40 4.50 6.92 -8.62
CA PHE A 40 4.12 5.50 -8.59
C PHE A 40 4.86 4.66 -9.63
N GLY A 41 5.25 5.25 -10.75
CA GLY A 41 6.08 4.61 -11.77
C GLY A 41 7.56 4.93 -11.68
N GLY A 42 7.99 5.70 -10.69
CA GLY A 42 9.38 6.13 -10.53
C GLY A 42 10.24 5.15 -9.73
N PRO A 43 11.57 5.28 -9.81
CA PRO A 43 12.50 4.38 -9.11
C PRO A 43 12.40 4.49 -7.59
N GLU A 44 12.05 5.66 -7.06
CA GLU A 44 11.92 5.88 -5.62
C GLU A 44 10.78 5.04 -5.02
N TRP A 45 9.77 4.69 -5.83
CA TRP A 45 8.68 3.83 -5.37
C TRP A 45 9.20 2.45 -4.95
N VAL A 46 9.94 1.82 -5.85
CA VAL A 46 10.55 0.49 -5.59
C VAL A 46 11.54 0.55 -4.44
N GLN A 47 12.38 1.60 -4.39
CA GLN A 47 13.36 1.78 -3.33
C GLN A 47 12.68 1.92 -1.95
N GLY A 48 11.54 2.60 -1.89
CA GLY A 48 10.75 2.71 -0.67
C GLY A 48 10.15 1.37 -0.25
N ASP A 49 9.64 0.60 -1.20
CA ASP A 49 9.07 -0.73 -0.93
C ASP A 49 10.14 -1.72 -0.45
N LEU A 50 11.36 -1.59 -0.94
CA LEU A 50 12.50 -2.38 -0.48
C LEU A 50 13.08 -1.88 0.86
N GLY A 51 12.57 -0.79 1.41
CA GLY A 51 13.07 -0.21 2.65
C GLY A 51 14.42 0.51 2.52
N ILE A 52 14.87 0.79 1.29
CA ILE A 52 16.16 1.47 1.02
C ILE A 52 16.06 2.96 1.36
N ILE A 53 14.92 3.58 1.08
CA ILE A 53 14.67 5.01 1.35
C ILE A 53 13.39 5.19 2.18
N LYS A 54 13.32 6.32 2.89
CA LYS A 54 12.14 6.74 3.65
C LYS A 54 11.17 7.55 2.78
N ASN A 55 9.95 7.76 3.26
CA ASN A 55 8.96 8.59 2.55
C ASN A 55 9.46 10.02 2.29
N SER A 56 10.18 10.63 3.23
CA SER A 56 10.78 11.95 3.03
C SER A 56 11.77 11.97 1.86
N GLU A 57 12.61 10.95 1.75
CA GLU A 57 13.57 10.82 0.66
C GLU A 57 12.87 10.50 -0.67
N ARG A 58 11.77 9.74 -0.62
CA ARG A 58 10.91 9.51 -1.77
C ARG A 58 10.33 10.83 -2.29
N PHE A 59 9.80 11.68 -1.41
CA PHE A 59 9.34 13.01 -1.77
C PHE A 59 10.45 13.88 -2.37
N ASP A 60 11.61 13.94 -1.71
CA ASP A 60 12.74 14.76 -2.15
C ASP A 60 13.19 14.38 -3.56
N GLY A 61 13.29 13.09 -3.86
CA GLY A 61 13.69 12.61 -5.17
C GLY A 61 12.68 12.91 -6.26
N VAL A 62 11.41 12.64 -6.01
CA VAL A 62 10.34 12.83 -7.00
C VAL A 62 10.03 14.30 -7.23
N SER A 63 10.08 15.13 -6.18
CA SER A 63 9.78 16.57 -6.28
C SER A 63 10.65 17.33 -7.28
N GLN A 64 11.85 16.83 -7.55
CA GLN A 64 12.75 17.43 -8.54
C GLN A 64 12.25 17.29 -9.99
N ARG A 65 11.36 16.33 -10.25
CA ARG A 65 10.80 16.04 -11.58
C ARG A 65 9.35 16.47 -11.72
N VAL A 66 8.75 16.97 -10.64
CA VAL A 66 7.33 17.36 -10.59
C VAL A 66 7.24 18.89 -10.47
N PRO A 67 6.34 19.55 -11.22
CA PRO A 67 6.14 20.99 -11.08
C PRO A 67 5.85 21.39 -9.64
N SER A 68 6.43 22.51 -9.19
CA SER A 68 6.32 22.96 -7.79
C SER A 68 4.86 23.17 -7.34
N ARG A 69 3.95 23.53 -8.24
CA ARG A 69 2.51 23.68 -7.96
C ARG A 69 1.86 22.35 -7.51
N LEU A 70 2.46 21.22 -7.86
CA LEU A 70 1.97 19.88 -7.50
C LEU A 70 2.66 19.31 -6.26
N HIS A 71 3.63 20.00 -5.67
CA HIS A 71 4.33 19.51 -4.49
C HIS A 71 3.40 19.23 -3.29
N PRO A 72 2.37 20.06 -2.98
CA PRO A 72 1.45 19.71 -1.91
C PRO A 72 0.69 18.41 -2.17
N ALA A 73 0.23 18.18 -3.40
CA ALA A 73 -0.43 16.94 -3.80
C ALA A 73 0.54 15.74 -3.78
N LEU A 74 1.77 15.94 -4.24
CA LEU A 74 2.81 14.92 -4.18
C LEU A 74 3.08 14.49 -2.74
N LYS A 75 3.19 15.46 -1.83
CA LYS A 75 3.40 15.17 -0.41
C LYS A 75 2.27 14.33 0.17
N GLU A 76 1.03 14.71 -0.11
CA GLU A 76 -0.16 13.94 0.29
C GLU A 76 -0.09 12.51 -0.22
N CYS A 77 0.26 12.32 -1.49
CA CYS A 77 0.39 10.98 -2.09
C CYS A 77 1.50 10.16 -1.44
N VAL A 78 2.63 10.78 -1.09
CA VAL A 78 3.74 10.08 -0.44
C VAL A 78 3.41 9.67 0.99
N GLU A 79 2.72 10.53 1.73
CA GLU A 79 2.43 10.32 3.15
C GLU A 79 1.24 9.39 3.39
N ASN A 80 0.24 9.40 2.49
CA ASN A 80 -1.05 8.72 2.67
C ASN A 80 -1.37 7.69 1.57
N TRP A 81 -0.37 7.17 0.89
CA TRP A 81 -0.58 6.18 -0.17
C TRP A 81 -1.24 4.89 0.31
N ASP A 82 -1.19 4.60 1.60
CA ASP A 82 -1.79 3.40 2.18
C ASP A 82 -3.30 3.30 1.96
N ILE A 83 -3.99 4.40 1.71
CA ILE A 83 -5.41 4.38 1.31
C ILE A 83 -5.64 3.70 -0.04
N CYS A 84 -4.58 3.54 -0.84
CA CYS A 84 -4.60 2.82 -2.11
C CYS A 84 -4.68 1.29 -1.92
N MET A 85 -4.42 0.81 -0.71
CA MET A 85 -4.51 -0.60 -0.35
C MET A 85 -5.96 -0.91 0.02
N VAL A 86 -6.67 -1.59 -0.86
CA VAL A 86 -8.10 -1.89 -0.72
C VAL A 86 -8.28 -3.40 -0.54
N PRO A 87 -9.03 -3.87 0.47
CA PRO A 87 -9.28 -5.29 0.63
C PRO A 87 -9.93 -5.89 -0.63
N VAL A 88 -9.40 -7.03 -1.07
CA VAL A 88 -10.02 -7.83 -2.13
C VAL A 88 -11.40 -8.27 -1.63
N GLU A 89 -12.40 -8.22 -2.52
CA GLU A 89 -13.77 -8.61 -2.16
C GLU A 89 -13.79 -10.03 -1.57
N GLY A 90 -14.41 -10.18 -0.42
CA GLY A 90 -14.50 -11.46 0.29
C GLY A 90 -13.26 -11.86 1.09
N ALA A 91 -12.13 -11.17 0.96
CA ALA A 91 -10.88 -11.54 1.63
C ALA A 91 -11.00 -11.46 3.16
N VAL A 92 -11.63 -10.41 3.68
CA VAL A 92 -11.82 -10.23 5.13
C VAL A 92 -12.71 -11.34 5.68
N ASP A 93 -13.82 -11.64 5.01
CA ASP A 93 -14.75 -12.69 5.42
C ASP A 93 -14.10 -14.07 5.36
N PHE A 94 -13.29 -14.32 4.32
CA PHE A 94 -12.51 -15.56 4.19
C PHE A 94 -11.55 -15.73 5.37
N CYS A 95 -10.80 -14.71 5.73
CA CYS A 95 -9.87 -14.74 6.86
C CYS A 95 -10.60 -14.98 8.18
N ARG A 96 -11.74 -14.34 8.36
CA ARG A 96 -12.59 -14.54 9.56
C ARG A 96 -13.07 -15.98 9.67
N GLU A 97 -13.51 -16.57 8.57
CA GLU A 97 -13.96 -17.95 8.53
C GLU A 97 -12.83 -18.94 8.81
N ILE A 98 -11.67 -18.74 8.21
CA ILE A 98 -10.47 -19.58 8.45
C ILE A 98 -10.08 -19.56 9.93
N LYS A 99 -10.08 -18.38 10.54
CA LYS A 99 -9.78 -18.24 11.97
C LYS A 99 -10.85 -18.93 12.83
N ALA A 100 -12.12 -18.78 12.49
CA ALA A 100 -13.23 -19.39 13.22
C ALA A 100 -13.18 -20.92 13.16
N ARG A 101 -12.63 -21.51 12.11
CA ARG A 101 -12.41 -22.94 11.96
C ARG A 101 -11.18 -23.47 12.71
N GLY A 102 -10.43 -22.60 13.37
CA GLY A 102 -9.29 -22.98 14.20
C GLY A 102 -7.97 -23.15 13.44
N TYR A 103 -7.88 -22.74 12.18
CA TYR A 103 -6.62 -22.75 11.45
C TYR A 103 -5.67 -21.63 11.92
N GLY A 104 -4.38 -21.93 11.99
CA GLY A 104 -3.36 -20.90 12.06
C GLY A 104 -3.28 -20.15 10.74
N MET A 105 -3.14 -18.83 10.80
CA MET A 105 -3.18 -17.98 9.63
C MET A 105 -1.97 -17.04 9.62
N TYR A 106 -1.22 -17.06 8.53
CA TYR A 106 0.01 -16.31 8.37
C TYR A 106 0.01 -15.56 7.05
N VAL A 107 0.61 -14.37 7.04
CA VAL A 107 0.85 -13.60 5.82
C VAL A 107 2.33 -13.64 5.49
N LEU A 108 2.64 -14.00 4.26
CA LEU A 108 4.00 -13.97 3.72
C LEU A 108 4.01 -13.05 2.50
N SER A 109 4.63 -11.90 2.62
CA SER A 109 4.66 -10.90 1.57
C SER A 109 5.91 -10.02 1.64
N ASN A 110 6.32 -9.53 0.48
CA ASN A 110 7.30 -8.45 0.39
C ASN A 110 6.55 -7.13 0.60
N ALA A 111 6.78 -6.48 1.74
CA ALA A 111 6.11 -5.23 2.10
C ALA A 111 7.07 -4.31 2.84
N CYS A 112 6.83 -3.00 2.73
CA CYS A 112 7.57 -2.02 3.51
C CYS A 112 7.10 -2.00 4.98
N ASN A 113 7.83 -1.31 5.85
CA ASN A 113 7.53 -1.25 7.28
C ASN A 113 6.14 -0.69 7.60
N LEU A 114 5.57 0.13 6.70
CA LEU A 114 4.21 0.66 6.86
C LEU A 114 3.13 -0.43 6.85
N PHE A 115 3.47 -1.64 6.40
CA PHE A 115 2.57 -2.80 6.48
C PHE A 115 1.98 -2.96 7.89
N TYR A 116 2.79 -2.80 8.92
CA TYR A 116 2.36 -2.98 10.32
C TYR A 116 1.38 -1.90 10.78
N GLU A 117 1.29 -0.79 10.06
CA GLU A 117 0.37 0.30 10.34
C GLU A 117 -0.97 0.13 9.60
N TYR A 118 -0.93 -0.20 8.30
CA TYR A 118 -2.17 -0.26 7.51
C TYR A 118 -2.84 -1.63 7.49
N PHE A 119 -2.09 -2.73 7.48
CA PHE A 119 -2.67 -4.06 7.33
C PHE A 119 -3.63 -4.43 8.47
N PRO A 120 -3.32 -4.18 9.75
CA PRO A 120 -4.24 -4.49 10.85
C PRO A 120 -5.57 -3.75 10.81
N LYS A 121 -5.64 -2.61 10.11
CA LYS A 121 -6.89 -1.86 9.94
C LYS A 121 -7.94 -2.67 9.18
N TYR A 122 -7.50 -3.50 8.24
CA TYR A 122 -8.37 -4.33 7.40
C TYR A 122 -8.46 -5.77 7.90
N PHE A 123 -7.39 -6.29 8.48
CA PHE A 123 -7.27 -7.67 8.92
C PHE A 123 -6.86 -7.75 10.40
N PRO A 124 -7.78 -7.42 11.35
CA PRO A 124 -7.46 -7.37 12.77
C PRO A 124 -7.54 -8.76 13.43
N PHE A 125 -7.00 -9.80 12.79
CA PHE A 125 -7.18 -11.19 13.18
C PHE A 125 -5.98 -11.80 13.90
N GLY A 126 -4.91 -11.05 14.15
CA GLY A 126 -3.72 -11.61 14.75
C GLY A 126 -2.72 -10.57 15.21
N SER A 127 -1.55 -11.07 15.60
CA SER A 127 -0.39 -10.25 15.90
C SER A 127 0.56 -10.25 14.71
N TYR A 128 0.98 -9.08 14.28
CA TYR A 128 1.89 -8.91 13.15
C TYR A 128 3.25 -8.49 13.68
N ARG A 129 4.26 -9.28 13.38
CA ARG A 129 5.65 -9.07 13.83
C ARG A 129 6.62 -9.20 12.66
N ASN A 130 7.75 -8.50 12.79
CA ASN A 130 8.92 -8.69 11.93
C ASN A 130 9.50 -10.10 12.07
#